data_cc667f1cd73c3d009b49fee2883ae96e
#
_entry.id   cc667f1cd73c3d009b49fee2883ae96e
#
_cell.length_a   1.000
_cell.length_b   1.000
_cell.length_c   1.000
_cell.angle_alpha   90.00
_cell.angle_beta   90.00
_cell.angle_gamma   90.00
#
_symmetry.space_group_name_H-M   'P 1'
#
loop_
_entity.id
_entity.type
_entity.pdbx_description
1 polymer ?
#
loop_
_entity_poly.entity_id
_entity_poly.type
_entity_poly.pdbx_seq_one_letter_code
_entity_poly.pdbx_strand_id
1 'polypeptide(L)'
;MKRVLIIDALNAYLRAYIVDPSISTNGDPIGGIKGFIKILQRHVRETKPDQIVIVWDGPNGSKKRKSIDKSYKAGRKPIRLNRAFHNLTDNEELHNKMWQQSRVIEYFNEMPIVQFMIPEIEADDVIAHLTHMSYYKGWQKIIISNDRDFMQLCDEETVLLRPTKNELLNKSRIIEQTGVHPANMALARAIAGDASDNLPGIKGAGLTTVGKRLNFLSDSKPYTIDEVVEYCHKSKAKLKFFTNITENQGLIEHNYKMMQLYAPQMSVQSKQHVQHTIENFECEFNKTEIIGMMRADGFGELNWEALKENLNKINKECVDVNKEKF
;
A
#
# COMPACT_ATOMS: atom_id res chain seq x y z
N MET A 1 -22.17 -7.92 -1.48
CA MET A 1 -20.76 -8.27 -1.79
C MET A 1 -19.94 -7.89 -0.58
N LYS A 2 -19.19 -8.84 0.00
CA LYS A 2 -18.29 -8.58 1.12
C LYS A 2 -17.13 -7.67 0.69
N ARG A 3 -16.54 -6.96 1.66
CA ARG A 3 -15.47 -5.98 1.42
C ARG A 3 -14.30 -6.22 2.35
N VAL A 4 -13.10 -6.20 1.82
CA VAL A 4 -11.87 -6.13 2.62
C VAL A 4 -11.19 -4.79 2.41
N LEU A 5 -10.85 -4.13 3.52
CA LEU A 5 -10.05 -2.91 3.53
C LEU A 5 -8.59 -3.28 3.79
N ILE A 6 -7.72 -3.05 2.83
CA ILE A 6 -6.28 -3.37 2.91
C ILE A 6 -5.51 -2.05 2.97
N ILE A 7 -4.80 -1.81 4.08
CA ILE A 7 -4.10 -0.55 4.33
C ILE A 7 -2.59 -0.77 4.24
N ASP A 8 -1.94 -0.03 3.34
CA ASP A 8 -0.50 0.16 3.33
C ASP A 8 -0.12 1.01 4.55
N ALA A 9 0.34 0.31 5.58
CA ALA A 9 0.47 0.86 6.92
C ALA A 9 1.53 1.95 7.01
N LEU A 10 2.72 1.71 6.44
CA LEU A 10 3.82 2.67 6.53
C LEU A 10 3.48 3.96 5.77
N ASN A 11 2.84 3.85 4.60
CA ASN A 11 2.38 5.00 3.83
C ASN A 11 1.36 5.84 4.62
N ALA A 12 0.37 5.20 5.25
CA ALA A 12 -0.64 5.86 6.07
C ALA A 12 -0.04 6.48 7.34
N TYR A 13 0.80 5.71 8.06
CA TYR A 13 1.45 6.14 9.30
C TYR A 13 2.38 7.34 9.10
N LEU A 14 3.30 7.26 8.15
CA LEU A 14 4.26 8.33 7.90
C LEU A 14 3.58 9.62 7.46
N ARG A 15 2.48 9.51 6.70
CA ARG A 15 1.66 10.66 6.36
C ARG A 15 1.03 11.29 7.60
N ALA A 16 0.44 10.47 8.47
CA ALA A 16 -0.14 10.94 9.73
C ALA A 16 0.91 11.63 10.59
N TYR A 17 2.09 11.02 10.72
CA TYR A 17 3.23 11.51 11.48
C TYR A 17 3.69 12.90 11.04
N ILE A 18 3.69 13.17 9.72
CA ILE A 18 4.10 14.48 9.19
C ILE A 18 3.01 15.55 9.37
N VAL A 19 1.75 15.17 9.17
CA VAL A 19 0.65 16.13 8.97
C VAL A 19 -0.08 16.46 10.26
N ASP A 20 -0.25 15.50 11.17
CA ASP A 20 -0.99 15.73 12.43
C ASP A 20 -0.09 16.31 13.50
N PRO A 21 -0.30 17.59 13.92
CA PRO A 21 0.54 18.26 14.91
C PRO A 21 0.18 17.93 16.37
N SER A 22 -0.62 16.89 16.60
CA SER A 22 -1.12 16.56 17.94
C SER A 22 0.00 16.25 18.91
N ILE A 23 -0.13 16.77 20.12
CA ILE A 23 0.74 16.55 21.27
C ILE A 23 -0.08 15.81 22.34
N SER A 24 0.54 14.88 23.05
CA SER A 24 -0.05 14.18 24.18
C SER A 24 -0.17 15.11 25.40
N THR A 25 -0.94 14.72 26.40
CA THR A 25 -0.96 15.41 27.68
C THR A 25 0.39 15.32 28.42
N ASN A 26 1.26 14.40 28.02
CA ASN A 26 2.61 14.23 28.53
C ASN A 26 3.64 15.14 27.82
N GLY A 27 3.22 15.87 26.76
CA GLY A 27 4.07 16.78 25.99
C GLY A 27 4.72 16.16 24.74
N ASP A 28 4.54 14.87 24.48
CA ASP A 28 5.14 14.16 23.36
C ASP A 28 4.32 14.31 22.08
N PRO A 29 4.96 14.43 20.90
CA PRO A 29 4.26 14.31 19.63
C PRO A 29 3.59 12.94 19.49
N ILE A 30 2.29 12.94 19.17
CA ILE A 30 1.47 11.73 18.96
C ILE A 30 0.66 11.76 17.66
N GLY A 31 1.03 12.66 16.76
CA GLY A 31 0.31 12.85 15.49
C GLY A 31 0.28 11.61 14.61
N GLY A 32 1.33 10.80 14.62
CA GLY A 32 1.38 9.53 13.90
C GLY A 32 0.28 8.57 14.35
N ILE A 33 0.14 8.39 15.65
CA ILE A 33 -0.89 7.53 16.25
C ILE A 33 -2.29 8.11 15.98
N LYS A 34 -2.52 9.36 16.40
CA LYS A 34 -3.83 10.02 16.24
C LYS A 34 -4.27 10.10 14.79
N GLY A 35 -3.37 10.52 13.92
CA GLY A 35 -3.67 10.68 12.50
C GLY A 35 -3.95 9.35 11.83
N PHE A 36 -3.21 8.27 12.16
CA PHE A 36 -3.49 6.96 11.59
C PHE A 36 -4.87 6.43 12.04
N ILE A 37 -5.20 6.57 13.31
CA ILE A 37 -6.52 6.16 13.81
C ILE A 37 -7.64 6.96 13.11
N LYS A 38 -7.46 8.27 12.91
CA LYS A 38 -8.41 9.09 12.14
C LYS A 38 -8.55 8.62 10.68
N ILE A 39 -7.42 8.26 10.03
CA ILE A 39 -7.43 7.69 8.68
C ILE A 39 -8.23 6.38 8.67
N LEU A 40 -7.96 5.47 9.61
CA LEU A 40 -8.69 4.23 9.76
C LEU A 40 -10.19 4.48 9.97
N GLN A 41 -10.57 5.31 10.95
CA GLN A 41 -11.96 5.66 11.25
C GLN A 41 -12.69 6.19 10.01
N ARG A 42 -12.05 7.08 9.27
CA ARG A 42 -12.61 7.66 8.05
C ARG A 42 -12.91 6.58 7.03
N HIS A 43 -11.92 5.74 6.71
CA HIS A 43 -12.08 4.75 5.66
C HIS A 43 -13.00 3.60 6.05
N VAL A 44 -13.01 3.18 7.30
CA VAL A 44 -13.98 2.19 7.81
C VAL A 44 -15.41 2.72 7.65
N ARG A 45 -15.65 3.99 8.01
CA ARG A 45 -16.96 4.62 7.85
C ARG A 45 -17.37 4.75 6.37
N GLU A 46 -16.45 5.13 5.49
CA GLU A 46 -16.70 5.32 4.06
C GLU A 46 -16.91 3.99 3.33
N THR A 47 -16.14 2.97 3.66
CA THR A 47 -16.12 1.70 2.92
C THR A 47 -16.98 0.62 3.55
N LYS A 48 -17.25 0.68 4.85
CA LYS A 48 -17.97 -0.31 5.64
C LYS A 48 -17.48 -1.74 5.35
N PRO A 49 -16.21 -2.04 5.66
CA PRO A 49 -15.60 -3.31 5.33
C PRO A 49 -16.13 -4.42 6.25
N ASP A 50 -16.11 -5.66 5.74
CA ASP A 50 -16.35 -6.87 6.53
C ASP A 50 -15.07 -7.38 7.18
N GLN A 51 -13.90 -7.01 6.65
CA GLN A 51 -12.59 -7.31 7.22
C GLN A 51 -11.61 -6.17 6.98
N ILE A 52 -10.70 -5.96 7.95
CA ILE A 52 -9.63 -4.96 7.87
C ILE A 52 -8.29 -5.67 7.96
N VAL A 53 -7.41 -5.39 7.02
CA VAL A 53 -6.04 -5.90 6.99
C VAL A 53 -5.08 -4.71 6.89
N ILE A 54 -4.14 -4.63 7.83
CA ILE A 54 -3.09 -3.61 7.85
C ILE A 54 -1.76 -4.30 7.54
N VAL A 55 -1.03 -3.80 6.56
CA VAL A 55 0.23 -4.41 6.11
C VAL A 55 1.37 -3.44 6.30
N TRP A 56 2.34 -3.84 7.13
CA TRP A 56 3.58 -3.12 7.41
C TRP A 56 4.72 -3.67 6.57
N ASP A 57 5.66 -2.82 6.19
CA ASP A 57 6.94 -3.30 5.68
C ASP A 57 7.65 -4.14 6.75
N GLY A 58 8.08 -5.32 6.38
CA GLY A 58 8.85 -6.17 7.28
C GLY A 58 10.25 -5.61 7.54
N PRO A 59 10.89 -5.96 8.67
CA PRO A 59 12.29 -5.66 8.88
C PRO A 59 13.12 -6.15 7.69
N ASN A 60 13.96 -5.26 7.14
CA ASN A 60 14.73 -5.51 5.92
C ASN A 60 13.87 -5.83 4.67
N GLY A 61 12.65 -5.37 4.58
CA GLY A 61 11.70 -5.68 3.50
C GLY A 61 12.29 -5.52 2.10
N SER A 62 13.04 -4.46 1.86
CA SER A 62 13.66 -4.18 0.57
C SER A 62 14.95 -4.99 0.27
N LYS A 63 15.35 -5.94 1.15
CA LYS A 63 16.61 -6.71 1.00
C LYS A 63 16.74 -7.42 -0.35
N LYS A 64 15.66 -8.06 -0.82
CA LYS A 64 15.65 -8.76 -2.11
C LYS A 64 15.84 -7.80 -3.28
N ARG A 65 15.10 -6.69 -3.31
CA ARG A 65 15.25 -5.68 -4.36
C ARG A 65 16.62 -5.02 -4.30
N LYS A 66 17.16 -4.72 -3.12
CA LYS A 66 18.51 -4.19 -2.93
C LYS A 66 19.64 -5.18 -3.31
N SER A 67 19.40 -6.47 -3.25
CA SER A 67 20.34 -7.47 -3.75
C SER A 67 20.43 -7.47 -5.27
N ILE A 68 19.39 -7.07 -5.97
CA ILE A 68 19.33 -6.91 -7.43
C ILE A 68 19.91 -5.54 -7.83
N ASP A 69 19.50 -4.49 -7.12
CA ASP A 69 19.96 -3.11 -7.36
C ASP A 69 20.26 -2.41 -6.03
N LYS A 70 21.54 -2.17 -5.77
CA LYS A 70 22.01 -1.49 -4.55
C LYS A 70 21.53 -0.04 -4.46
N SER A 71 21.17 0.58 -5.59
CA SER A 71 20.67 1.95 -5.66
C SER A 71 19.18 2.05 -5.28
N TYR A 72 18.46 0.93 -5.28
CA TYR A 72 17.04 0.89 -4.98
C TYR A 72 16.72 1.53 -3.62
N LYS A 73 15.87 2.56 -3.66
CA LYS A 73 15.49 3.37 -2.49
C LYS A 73 16.68 4.01 -1.74
N ALA A 74 17.88 4.06 -2.34
CA ALA A 74 19.03 4.69 -1.72
C ALA A 74 18.88 6.22 -1.69
N GLY A 75 19.41 6.86 -0.62
CA GLY A 75 19.38 8.32 -0.47
C GLY A 75 17.99 8.92 -0.24
N ARG A 76 16.97 8.13 0.03
CA ARG A 76 15.67 8.66 0.48
C ARG A 76 15.89 9.50 1.73
N LYS A 77 15.43 10.76 1.69
CA LYS A 77 15.54 11.67 2.84
C LYS A 77 14.71 11.13 4.00
N PRO A 78 15.23 11.19 5.23
CA PRO A 78 14.45 10.85 6.42
C PRO A 78 13.16 11.68 6.46
N ILE A 79 12.07 11.02 6.79
CA ILE A 79 10.79 11.69 7.02
C ILE A 79 10.89 12.41 8.37
N ARG A 80 10.54 13.68 8.37
CA ARG A 80 10.68 14.60 9.50
C ARG A 80 9.34 15.13 9.95
N LEU A 81 9.19 15.36 11.26
CA LEU A 81 8.08 16.12 11.81
C LEU A 81 8.09 17.56 11.28
N ASN A 82 6.93 18.18 11.27
CA ASN A 82 6.83 19.59 10.96
C ASN A 82 7.46 20.42 12.09
N ARG A 83 8.66 20.96 11.86
CA ARG A 83 9.43 21.73 12.84
C ARG A 83 8.76 23.04 13.26
N ALA A 84 7.72 23.49 12.58
CA ALA A 84 6.93 24.62 13.04
C ALA A 84 6.14 24.32 14.34
N PHE A 85 5.90 23.03 14.60
CA PHE A 85 5.13 22.57 15.76
C PHE A 85 6.00 21.79 16.77
N HIS A 86 7.12 21.22 16.34
CA HIS A 86 7.94 20.33 17.15
C HIS A 86 9.42 20.71 17.08
N ASN A 87 10.06 20.84 18.24
CA ASN A 87 11.47 21.19 18.35
C ASN A 87 12.27 20.03 18.96
N LEU A 88 12.26 18.88 18.27
CA LEU A 88 13.02 17.69 18.65
C LEU A 88 14.36 17.65 17.92
N THR A 89 15.39 17.12 18.57
CA THR A 89 16.61 16.72 17.90
C THR A 89 16.35 15.53 16.97
N ASP A 90 17.25 15.27 16.03
CA ASP A 90 17.13 14.17 15.06
C ASP A 90 16.97 12.80 15.75
N ASN A 91 17.64 12.61 16.88
CA ASN A 91 17.59 11.37 17.65
C ASN A 91 16.27 11.24 18.43
N GLU A 92 15.81 12.29 19.07
CA GLU A 92 14.50 12.31 19.75
C GLU A 92 13.37 12.09 18.77
N GLU A 93 13.44 12.72 17.59
CA GLU A 93 12.45 12.52 16.53
C GLU A 93 12.42 11.06 16.03
N LEU A 94 13.60 10.42 15.87
CA LEU A 94 13.68 9.03 15.48
C LEU A 94 13.05 8.11 16.54
N HIS A 95 13.40 8.32 17.82
CA HIS A 95 12.83 7.53 18.93
C HIS A 95 11.32 7.74 19.04
N ASN A 96 10.83 8.97 18.95
CA ASN A 96 9.41 9.28 18.96
C ASN A 96 8.66 8.60 17.79
N LYS A 97 9.23 8.63 16.59
CA LYS A 97 8.65 7.97 15.42
C LYS A 97 8.54 6.45 15.61
N MET A 98 9.60 5.82 16.11
CA MET A 98 9.60 4.38 16.38
C MET A 98 8.61 4.01 17.49
N TRP A 99 8.58 4.80 18.57
CA TRP A 99 7.63 4.61 19.66
C TRP A 99 6.19 4.71 19.17
N GLN A 100 5.84 5.75 18.41
CA GLN A 100 4.49 5.90 17.88
C GLN A 100 4.10 4.75 16.94
N GLN A 101 5.03 4.27 16.11
CA GLN A 101 4.78 3.12 15.22
C GLN A 101 4.51 1.85 16.03
N SER A 102 5.34 1.55 17.03
CA SER A 102 5.14 0.38 17.90
C SER A 102 3.80 0.50 18.62
N ARG A 103 3.50 1.68 19.13
CA ARG A 103 2.29 1.90 19.91
C ARG A 103 1.00 1.76 19.10
N VAL A 104 1.00 2.23 17.85
CA VAL A 104 -0.17 2.05 16.99
C VAL A 104 -0.38 0.58 16.59
N ILE A 105 0.70 -0.20 16.46
CA ILE A 105 0.62 -1.64 16.23
C ILE A 105 -0.03 -2.32 17.45
N GLU A 106 0.39 -1.97 18.66
CA GLU A 106 -0.18 -2.50 19.91
C GLU A 106 -1.67 -2.16 20.02
N TYR A 107 -2.08 -0.92 19.69
CA TYR A 107 -3.50 -0.57 19.68
C TYR A 107 -4.31 -1.41 18.68
N PHE A 108 -3.76 -1.67 17.50
CA PHE A 108 -4.45 -2.47 16.49
C PHE A 108 -4.49 -3.96 16.82
N ASN A 109 -3.57 -4.48 17.64
CA ASN A 109 -3.64 -5.85 18.15
C ASN A 109 -4.86 -6.09 19.05
N GLU A 110 -5.35 -5.04 19.72
CA GLU A 110 -6.54 -5.11 20.58
C GLU A 110 -7.84 -4.82 19.81
N MET A 111 -7.76 -4.65 18.49
CA MET A 111 -8.88 -4.39 17.60
C MET A 111 -9.14 -5.58 16.66
N PRO A 112 -10.36 -5.72 16.09
CA PRO A 112 -10.66 -6.75 15.10
C PRO A 112 -9.98 -6.47 13.75
N ILE A 113 -8.67 -6.41 13.75
CA ILE A 113 -7.82 -6.02 12.60
C ILE A 113 -6.72 -7.07 12.43
N VAL A 114 -6.59 -7.61 11.23
CA VAL A 114 -5.44 -8.45 10.90
C VAL A 114 -4.24 -7.57 10.60
N GLN A 115 -3.09 -7.86 11.18
CA GLN A 115 -1.85 -7.17 10.88
C GLN A 115 -0.81 -8.11 10.28
N PHE A 116 -0.09 -7.67 9.26
CA PHE A 116 1.08 -8.36 8.71
C PHE A 116 2.31 -7.48 8.77
N MET A 117 3.41 -8.05 9.26
CA MET A 117 4.76 -7.50 9.19
C MET A 117 5.72 -8.69 8.98
N ILE A 118 6.01 -9.02 7.72
CA ILE A 118 6.76 -10.23 7.38
C ILE A 118 8.23 -9.88 7.11
N PRO A 119 9.20 -10.44 7.87
CA PRO A 119 10.61 -10.14 7.67
C PRO A 119 11.06 -10.33 6.22
N GLU A 120 11.91 -9.42 5.75
CA GLU A 120 12.50 -9.41 4.40
C GLU A 120 11.49 -9.30 3.23
N ILE A 121 10.24 -8.89 3.53
CA ILE A 121 9.19 -8.70 2.52
C ILE A 121 8.62 -7.28 2.65
N GLU A 122 8.49 -6.58 1.53
CA GLU A 122 7.82 -5.28 1.48
C GLU A 122 6.30 -5.44 1.56
N ALA A 123 5.62 -4.44 2.12
CA ALA A 123 4.16 -4.42 2.22
C ALA A 123 3.48 -4.62 0.87
N ASP A 124 4.07 -4.09 -0.21
CA ASP A 124 3.55 -4.17 -1.57
C ASP A 124 3.35 -5.62 -2.03
N ASP A 125 4.33 -6.49 -1.74
CA ASP A 125 4.27 -7.91 -2.11
C ASP A 125 3.18 -8.65 -1.31
N VAL A 126 3.01 -8.32 -0.02
CA VAL A 126 1.95 -8.90 0.81
C VAL A 126 0.58 -8.41 0.36
N ILE A 127 0.41 -7.12 0.08
CA ILE A 127 -0.83 -6.54 -0.44
C ILE A 127 -1.20 -7.18 -1.76
N ALA A 128 -0.24 -7.32 -2.69
CA ALA A 128 -0.46 -7.99 -3.96
C ALA A 128 -0.90 -9.45 -3.77
N HIS A 129 -0.26 -10.18 -2.85
CA HIS A 129 -0.67 -11.54 -2.54
C HIS A 129 -2.12 -11.60 -2.02
N LEU A 130 -2.47 -10.72 -1.07
CA LEU A 130 -3.83 -10.63 -0.52
C LEU A 130 -4.89 -10.42 -1.62
N THR A 131 -4.61 -9.54 -2.60
CA THR A 131 -5.57 -9.28 -3.69
C THR A 131 -5.80 -10.49 -4.60
N HIS A 132 -4.84 -11.40 -4.70
CA HIS A 132 -4.92 -12.60 -5.53
C HIS A 132 -5.35 -13.87 -4.77
N MET A 133 -5.54 -13.79 -3.44
CA MET A 133 -5.94 -14.95 -2.64
C MET A 133 -7.35 -15.45 -3.01
N SER A 134 -7.50 -16.77 -3.13
CA SER A 134 -8.77 -17.42 -3.38
C SER A 134 -9.83 -17.12 -2.30
N TYR A 135 -9.40 -16.91 -1.06
CA TYR A 135 -10.26 -16.50 0.06
C TYR A 135 -11.06 -15.23 -0.25
N TYR A 136 -10.44 -14.24 -0.92
CA TYR A 136 -11.09 -12.97 -1.28
C TYR A 136 -11.74 -12.97 -2.66
N LYS A 137 -11.88 -14.12 -3.30
CA LYS A 137 -12.61 -14.20 -4.58
C LYS A 137 -14.09 -13.81 -4.36
N GLY A 138 -14.58 -12.89 -5.17
CA GLY A 138 -15.93 -12.32 -5.05
C GLY A 138 -16.09 -11.23 -3.98
N TRP A 139 -14.99 -10.86 -3.28
CA TRP A 139 -14.99 -9.72 -2.38
C TRP A 139 -14.52 -8.46 -3.11
N GLN A 140 -15.07 -7.30 -2.74
CA GLN A 140 -14.46 -6.03 -3.12
C GLN A 140 -13.22 -5.78 -2.26
N LYS A 141 -12.09 -5.67 -2.89
CA LYS A 141 -10.80 -5.34 -2.26
C LYS A 141 -10.52 -3.86 -2.41
N ILE A 142 -10.33 -3.14 -1.30
CA ILE A 142 -10.10 -1.69 -1.28
C ILE A 142 -8.72 -1.45 -0.69
N ILE A 143 -7.76 -1.10 -1.55
CA ILE A 143 -6.39 -0.78 -1.14
C ILE A 143 -6.33 0.70 -0.77
N ILE A 144 -5.79 1.01 0.41
CA ILE A 144 -5.53 2.39 0.86
C ILE A 144 -4.03 2.65 0.77
N SER A 145 -3.60 3.36 -0.26
CA SER A 145 -2.21 3.82 -0.42
C SER A 145 -2.12 4.97 -1.43
N ASN A 146 -1.08 5.79 -1.32
CA ASN A 146 -0.74 6.77 -2.35
C ASN A 146 0.18 6.21 -3.43
N ASP A 147 0.69 4.99 -3.24
CA ASP A 147 1.57 4.35 -4.19
C ASP A 147 0.84 4.03 -5.50
N ARG A 148 1.49 4.38 -6.61
CA ARG A 148 0.96 4.15 -7.95
C ARG A 148 1.20 2.72 -8.44
N ASP A 149 2.09 1.98 -7.80
CA ASP A 149 2.36 0.61 -8.17
C ASP A 149 1.14 -0.28 -7.96
N PHE A 150 0.29 0.06 -6.98
CA PHE A 150 -0.98 -0.65 -6.78
C PHE A 150 -2.02 -0.47 -7.90
N MET A 151 -1.84 0.47 -8.84
CA MET A 151 -2.71 0.56 -10.01
C MET A 151 -2.72 -0.72 -10.85
N GLN A 152 -1.63 -1.49 -10.85
CA GLN A 152 -1.52 -2.77 -11.55
C GLN A 152 -2.38 -3.88 -10.94
N LEU A 153 -2.84 -3.72 -9.68
CA LEU A 153 -3.68 -4.68 -8.97
C LEU A 153 -5.17 -4.39 -9.15
N CYS A 154 -5.53 -3.25 -9.76
CA CYS A 154 -6.93 -2.88 -9.92
C CYS A 154 -7.60 -3.68 -11.04
N ASP A 155 -8.72 -4.29 -10.69
CA ASP A 155 -9.55 -5.10 -11.59
C ASP A 155 -11.04 -4.84 -11.35
N GLU A 156 -11.92 -5.81 -11.63
CA GLU A 156 -13.36 -5.69 -11.38
C GLU A 156 -13.71 -5.71 -9.88
N GLU A 157 -12.86 -6.30 -9.05
CA GLU A 157 -13.07 -6.49 -7.62
C GLU A 157 -12.13 -5.62 -6.77
N THR A 158 -11.03 -5.13 -7.33
CA THR A 158 -9.98 -4.41 -6.63
C THR A 158 -9.94 -2.94 -7.04
N VAL A 159 -9.96 -2.05 -6.05
CA VAL A 159 -9.86 -0.60 -6.26
C VAL A 159 -8.77 0.00 -5.36
N LEU A 160 -8.14 1.07 -5.83
CA LEU A 160 -7.13 1.83 -5.08
C LEU A 160 -7.71 3.17 -4.64
N LEU A 161 -7.79 3.39 -3.34
CA LEU A 161 -8.13 4.69 -2.76
C LEU A 161 -6.84 5.41 -2.37
N ARG A 162 -6.63 6.59 -2.95
CA ARG A 162 -5.46 7.45 -2.73
C ARG A 162 -5.81 8.59 -1.77
N PRO A 163 -5.47 8.49 -0.47
CA PRO A 163 -5.92 9.43 0.55
C PRO A 163 -5.47 10.87 0.31
N THR A 164 -4.25 11.07 -0.25
CA THR A 164 -3.70 12.42 -0.49
C THR A 164 -4.52 13.21 -1.51
N LYS A 165 -5.03 12.54 -2.53
CA LYS A 165 -5.84 13.15 -3.59
C LYS A 165 -7.33 13.01 -3.35
N ASN A 166 -7.74 12.28 -2.31
CA ASN A 166 -9.12 11.86 -2.08
C ASN A 166 -9.72 11.21 -3.34
N GLU A 167 -8.98 10.32 -3.96
CA GLU A 167 -9.26 9.77 -5.28
C GLU A 167 -9.43 8.26 -5.18
N LEU A 168 -10.55 7.76 -5.70
CA LEU A 168 -10.81 6.35 -5.89
C LEU A 168 -10.49 5.96 -7.32
N LEU A 169 -9.51 5.08 -7.51
CA LEU A 169 -9.11 4.54 -8.79
C LEU A 169 -9.64 3.12 -8.95
N ASN A 170 -10.47 2.94 -9.94
CA ASN A 170 -10.85 1.64 -10.49
C ASN A 170 -10.21 1.46 -11.88
N LYS A 171 -10.37 0.29 -12.47
CA LYS A 171 -9.86 -0.01 -13.81
C LYS A 171 -10.17 1.07 -14.85
N SER A 172 -11.43 1.52 -14.94
CA SER A 172 -11.86 2.50 -15.95
C SER A 172 -11.19 3.86 -15.76
N ARG A 173 -11.10 4.35 -14.51
CA ARG A 173 -10.43 5.62 -14.20
C ARG A 173 -8.92 5.57 -14.46
N ILE A 174 -8.29 4.42 -14.19
CA ILE A 174 -6.86 4.24 -14.49
C ILE A 174 -6.62 4.36 -16.00
N ILE A 175 -7.43 3.68 -16.82
CA ILE A 175 -7.33 3.77 -18.29
C ILE A 175 -7.58 5.21 -18.76
N GLU A 176 -8.61 5.87 -18.24
CA GLU A 176 -8.92 7.27 -18.59
C GLU A 176 -7.77 8.22 -18.30
N GLN A 177 -7.14 8.09 -17.13
CA GLN A 177 -6.07 8.98 -16.70
C GLN A 177 -4.73 8.71 -17.36
N THR A 178 -4.42 7.44 -17.64
CA THR A 178 -3.09 7.02 -18.08
C THR A 178 -3.01 6.53 -19.51
N GLY A 179 -4.14 6.12 -20.09
CA GLY A 179 -4.19 5.41 -21.37
C GLY A 179 -3.68 3.97 -21.28
N VAL A 180 -3.55 3.41 -20.06
CA VAL A 180 -2.98 2.07 -19.82
C VAL A 180 -3.94 1.23 -18.98
N HIS A 181 -4.21 0.01 -19.44
CA HIS A 181 -4.99 -0.94 -18.66
C HIS A 181 -4.16 -1.44 -17.45
N PRO A 182 -4.74 -1.69 -16.27
CA PRO A 182 -4.02 -2.22 -15.11
C PRO A 182 -3.13 -3.43 -15.40
N ALA A 183 -3.57 -4.37 -16.23
CA ALA A 183 -2.77 -5.54 -16.64
C ALA A 183 -1.44 -5.17 -17.34
N ASN A 184 -1.34 -3.97 -17.91
CA ASN A 184 -0.14 -3.46 -18.57
C ASN A 184 0.57 -2.36 -17.75
N MET A 185 0.06 -2.05 -16.55
CA MET A 185 0.57 -0.94 -15.75
C MET A 185 2.01 -1.17 -15.29
N ALA A 186 2.36 -2.39 -14.87
CA ALA A 186 3.74 -2.73 -14.49
C ALA A 186 4.73 -2.48 -15.64
N LEU A 187 4.35 -2.87 -16.87
CA LEU A 187 5.15 -2.63 -18.07
C LEU A 187 5.27 -1.14 -18.41
N ALA A 188 4.15 -0.41 -18.37
CA ALA A 188 4.15 1.03 -18.62
C ALA A 188 4.99 1.80 -17.59
N ARG A 189 4.93 1.39 -16.32
CA ARG A 189 5.75 1.95 -15.23
C ARG A 189 7.22 1.59 -15.39
N ALA A 190 7.54 0.38 -15.82
CA ALA A 190 8.92 -0.02 -16.11
C ALA A 190 9.56 0.85 -17.21
N ILE A 191 8.79 1.24 -18.22
CA ILE A 191 9.22 2.17 -19.27
C ILE A 191 9.35 3.59 -18.71
N ALA A 192 8.37 4.05 -17.94
CA ALA A 192 8.35 5.40 -17.38
C ALA A 192 9.37 5.63 -16.26
N GLY A 193 9.74 4.55 -15.54
CA GLY A 193 10.60 4.60 -14.36
C GLY A 193 9.91 5.13 -13.11
N ASP A 194 10.63 5.07 -12.00
CA ASP A 194 10.25 5.68 -10.72
C ASP A 194 11.46 6.35 -10.04
N ALA A 195 11.48 7.67 -10.11
CA ALA A 195 12.56 8.45 -9.50
C ALA A 195 12.58 8.33 -7.96
N SER A 196 11.44 8.03 -7.33
CA SER A 196 11.37 7.87 -5.87
C SER A 196 12.09 6.62 -5.38
N ASP A 197 12.21 5.61 -6.25
CA ASP A 197 12.88 4.34 -5.99
C ASP A 197 14.27 4.25 -6.64
N ASN A 198 14.73 5.34 -7.25
CA ASN A 198 15.95 5.39 -8.07
C ASN A 198 15.92 4.45 -9.29
N LEU A 199 14.75 4.22 -9.84
CA LEU A 199 14.57 3.45 -11.08
C LEU A 199 14.43 4.42 -12.25
N PRO A 200 15.50 4.66 -13.04
CA PRO A 200 15.44 5.61 -14.15
C PRO A 200 14.51 5.08 -15.24
N GLY A 201 13.66 5.96 -15.77
CA GLY A 201 12.83 5.64 -16.94
C GLY A 201 13.49 5.97 -18.26
N ILE A 202 12.87 5.51 -19.34
CA ILE A 202 13.27 5.86 -20.71
C ILE A 202 13.08 7.36 -20.92
N LYS A 203 14.10 8.02 -21.47
CA LYS A 203 14.07 9.47 -21.71
C LYS A 203 12.86 9.89 -22.56
N GLY A 204 12.04 10.77 -22.00
CA GLY A 204 10.83 11.26 -22.66
C GLY A 204 9.62 10.32 -22.60
N ALA A 205 9.68 9.26 -21.79
CA ALA A 205 8.65 8.24 -21.68
C ALA A 205 7.88 8.30 -20.35
N GLY A 206 7.45 9.48 -19.90
CA GLY A 206 6.54 9.55 -18.75
C GLY A 206 5.24 8.75 -18.99
N LEU A 207 4.61 8.27 -17.93
CA LEU A 207 3.48 7.32 -17.98
C LEU A 207 2.38 7.73 -18.97
N THR A 208 1.97 9.00 -18.96
CA THR A 208 0.96 9.51 -19.91
C THR A 208 1.46 9.48 -21.36
N THR A 209 2.77 9.68 -21.58
CA THR A 209 3.38 9.58 -22.91
C THR A 209 3.40 8.13 -23.40
N VAL A 210 3.72 7.20 -22.48
CA VAL A 210 3.66 5.75 -22.75
C VAL A 210 2.26 5.36 -23.19
N GLY A 211 1.21 5.69 -22.43
CA GLY A 211 -0.17 5.36 -22.77
C GLY A 211 -0.62 5.97 -24.10
N LYS A 212 -0.19 7.21 -24.41
CA LYS A 212 -0.52 7.87 -25.71
C LYS A 212 0.21 7.27 -26.89
N ARG A 213 1.47 6.83 -26.74
CA ARG A 213 2.31 6.34 -27.84
C ARG A 213 2.19 4.83 -28.06
N LEU A 214 1.91 4.09 -27.00
CA LEU A 214 1.67 2.65 -27.00
C LEU A 214 0.20 2.40 -26.64
N ASN A 215 -0.71 2.95 -27.44
CA ASN A 215 -2.15 2.94 -27.18
C ASN A 215 -2.75 1.54 -27.04
N PHE A 216 -2.13 0.51 -27.61
CA PHE A 216 -2.53 -0.89 -27.42
C PHE A 216 -2.39 -1.36 -25.95
N LEU A 217 -1.59 -0.67 -25.10
CA LEU A 217 -1.52 -0.97 -23.68
C LEU A 217 -2.82 -0.63 -22.92
N SER A 218 -3.79 0.01 -23.57
CA SER A 218 -5.15 0.21 -23.04
C SER A 218 -6.01 -1.06 -23.09
N ASP A 219 -5.60 -2.08 -23.85
CA ASP A 219 -6.29 -3.35 -23.96
C ASP A 219 -6.13 -4.18 -22.69
N SER A 220 -7.10 -5.06 -22.41
CA SER A 220 -7.04 -5.96 -21.27
C SER A 220 -6.04 -7.12 -21.44
N LYS A 221 -5.54 -7.35 -22.68
CA LYS A 221 -4.47 -8.30 -22.93
C LYS A 221 -3.18 -7.84 -22.23
N PRO A 222 -2.53 -8.67 -21.41
CA PRO A 222 -1.18 -8.37 -20.94
C PRO A 222 -0.18 -8.48 -22.10
N TYR A 223 0.65 -7.45 -22.27
CA TYR A 223 1.72 -7.41 -23.26
C TYR A 223 3.07 -7.69 -22.62
N THR A 224 3.97 -8.30 -23.40
CA THR A 224 5.36 -8.54 -23.00
C THR A 224 6.25 -7.37 -23.41
N ILE A 225 7.45 -7.30 -22.82
CA ILE A 225 8.48 -6.30 -23.21
C ILE A 225 8.86 -6.50 -24.68
N ASP A 226 9.01 -7.75 -25.13
CA ASP A 226 9.40 -8.07 -26.51
C ASP A 226 8.33 -7.60 -27.51
N GLU A 227 7.03 -7.77 -27.21
CA GLU A 227 5.93 -7.25 -28.05
C GLU A 227 6.00 -5.73 -28.18
N VAL A 228 6.31 -5.02 -27.10
CA VAL A 228 6.49 -3.55 -27.13
C VAL A 228 7.70 -3.14 -27.96
N VAL A 229 8.82 -3.82 -27.77
CA VAL A 229 10.06 -3.55 -28.53
C VAL A 229 9.86 -3.84 -30.02
N GLU A 230 9.22 -4.95 -30.37
CA GLU A 230 8.86 -5.31 -31.74
C GLU A 230 7.94 -4.25 -32.40
N TYR A 231 6.93 -3.80 -31.65
CA TYR A 231 6.07 -2.69 -32.11
C TYR A 231 6.85 -1.41 -32.39
N CYS A 232 7.78 -1.06 -31.49
CA CYS A 232 8.62 0.12 -31.63
C CYS A 232 9.55 0.01 -32.88
N HIS A 233 10.12 -1.17 -33.14
CA HIS A 233 10.92 -1.44 -34.35
C HIS A 233 10.12 -1.31 -35.64
N LYS A 234 8.88 -1.81 -35.66
CA LYS A 234 7.99 -1.78 -36.83
C LYS A 234 7.36 -0.40 -37.06
N SER A 235 7.43 0.50 -36.08
CA SER A 235 6.81 1.82 -36.18
C SER A 235 7.46 2.66 -37.28
N LYS A 236 6.63 3.13 -38.21
CA LYS A 236 7.07 4.06 -39.29
C LYS A 236 7.36 5.46 -38.75
N ALA A 237 6.92 5.80 -37.53
CA ALA A 237 7.15 7.09 -36.93
C ALA A 237 8.58 7.17 -36.39
N LYS A 238 9.42 7.99 -37.02
CA LYS A 238 10.82 8.27 -36.59
C LYS A 238 10.85 9.14 -35.32
N LEU A 239 10.26 8.65 -34.23
CA LEU A 239 10.26 9.36 -32.95
C LEU A 239 11.37 8.80 -32.07
N LYS A 240 12.14 9.69 -31.44
CA LYS A 240 13.16 9.32 -30.45
C LYS A 240 12.62 8.43 -29.32
N PHE A 241 11.32 8.54 -29.02
CA PHE A 241 10.63 7.71 -28.06
C PHE A 241 10.76 6.21 -28.38
N PHE A 242 10.48 5.81 -29.63
CA PHE A 242 10.55 4.41 -30.05
C PHE A 242 11.99 3.90 -30.09
N THR A 243 12.93 4.69 -30.61
CA THR A 243 14.35 4.37 -30.64
C THR A 243 14.89 4.20 -29.20
N ASN A 244 14.53 5.11 -28.29
CA ASN A 244 14.97 5.02 -26.89
C ASN A 244 14.46 3.74 -26.20
N ILE A 245 13.25 3.26 -26.51
CA ILE A 245 12.73 1.99 -25.98
C ILE A 245 13.54 0.81 -26.51
N THR A 246 13.75 0.75 -27.83
CA THR A 246 14.47 -0.37 -28.45
C THR A 246 15.94 -0.45 -28.03
N GLU A 247 16.61 0.70 -27.83
CA GLU A 247 18.00 0.76 -27.37
C GLU A 247 18.17 0.47 -25.87
N ASN A 248 17.10 0.53 -25.07
CA ASN A 248 17.17 0.39 -23.62
C ASN A 248 16.26 -0.74 -23.09
N GLN A 249 16.08 -1.82 -23.85
CA GLN A 249 15.27 -2.96 -23.44
C GLN A 249 15.71 -3.52 -22.07
N GLY A 250 17.02 -3.70 -21.86
CA GLY A 250 17.55 -4.23 -20.60
C GLY A 250 17.22 -3.37 -19.37
N LEU A 251 17.10 -2.03 -19.55
CA LEU A 251 16.64 -1.14 -18.48
C LEU A 251 15.16 -1.38 -18.15
N ILE A 252 14.33 -1.58 -19.18
CA ILE A 252 12.91 -1.87 -19.02
C ILE A 252 12.72 -3.22 -18.30
N GLU A 253 13.48 -4.24 -18.67
CA GLU A 253 13.46 -5.56 -18.03
C GLU A 253 13.87 -5.47 -16.56
N HIS A 254 14.91 -4.70 -16.27
CA HIS A 254 15.34 -4.44 -14.89
C HIS A 254 14.24 -3.76 -14.07
N ASN A 255 13.69 -2.64 -14.56
CA ASN A 255 12.63 -1.91 -13.89
C ASN A 255 11.37 -2.78 -13.70
N TYR A 256 10.99 -3.56 -14.71
CA TYR A 256 9.84 -4.45 -14.65
C TYR A 256 10.00 -5.48 -13.53
N LYS A 257 11.19 -6.10 -13.42
CA LYS A 257 11.50 -7.04 -12.34
C LYS A 257 11.41 -6.39 -10.95
N MET A 258 11.74 -5.10 -10.85
CA MET A 258 11.71 -4.36 -9.59
C MET A 258 10.29 -3.91 -9.17
N MET A 259 9.41 -3.62 -10.16
CA MET A 259 8.12 -2.94 -9.92
C MET A 259 6.89 -3.83 -10.05
N GLN A 260 7.01 -5.01 -10.72
CA GLN A 260 5.85 -5.88 -10.94
C GLN A 260 5.35 -6.51 -9.62
N LEU A 261 4.03 -6.59 -9.46
CA LEU A 261 3.35 -7.15 -8.30
C LEU A 261 2.45 -8.35 -8.64
N TYR A 262 2.35 -8.74 -9.91
CA TYR A 262 1.56 -9.91 -10.31
C TYR A 262 2.17 -11.23 -9.81
N ALA A 263 3.50 -11.26 -9.63
CA ALA A 263 4.24 -12.35 -9.01
C ALA A 263 4.99 -11.84 -7.76
N PRO A 264 4.29 -11.69 -6.62
CA PRO A 264 4.87 -11.14 -5.39
C PRO A 264 6.12 -11.90 -4.94
N GLN A 265 7.15 -11.18 -4.50
CA GLN A 265 8.44 -11.73 -4.08
C GLN A 265 8.37 -12.39 -2.69
N MET A 266 7.42 -13.29 -2.51
CA MET A 266 7.17 -14.01 -1.27
C MET A 266 7.56 -15.48 -1.38
N SER A 267 8.09 -16.05 -0.27
CA SER A 267 8.29 -17.49 -0.18
C SER A 267 6.94 -18.24 -0.07
N VAL A 268 6.96 -19.54 -0.35
CA VAL A 268 5.78 -20.39 -0.17
C VAL A 268 5.32 -20.35 1.29
N GLN A 269 6.27 -20.42 2.24
CA GLN A 269 5.98 -20.37 3.67
C GLN A 269 5.32 -19.04 4.06
N SER A 270 5.82 -17.91 3.54
CA SER A 270 5.22 -16.59 3.81
C SER A 270 3.79 -16.49 3.25
N LYS A 271 3.54 -17.04 2.06
CA LYS A 271 2.19 -17.09 1.48
C LYS A 271 1.25 -17.96 2.31
N GLN A 272 1.71 -19.14 2.75
CA GLN A 272 0.95 -20.04 3.62
C GLN A 272 0.65 -19.39 4.98
N HIS A 273 1.63 -18.66 5.55
CA HIS A 273 1.42 -17.91 6.79
C HIS A 273 0.32 -16.87 6.64
N VAL A 274 0.36 -16.05 5.56
CA VAL A 274 -0.69 -15.06 5.29
C VAL A 274 -2.06 -15.75 5.13
N GLN A 275 -2.13 -16.81 4.36
CA GLN A 275 -3.36 -17.56 4.13
C GLN A 275 -3.93 -18.11 5.44
N HIS A 276 -3.10 -18.81 6.23
CA HIS A 276 -3.52 -19.39 7.50
C HIS A 276 -4.01 -18.32 8.48
N THR A 277 -3.32 -17.18 8.55
CA THR A 277 -3.71 -16.07 9.44
C THR A 277 -5.06 -15.49 9.04
N ILE A 278 -5.31 -15.29 7.73
CA ILE A 278 -6.58 -14.75 7.25
C ILE A 278 -7.74 -15.73 7.49
N GLU A 279 -7.53 -17.02 7.19
CA GLU A 279 -8.57 -18.04 7.29
C GLU A 279 -8.95 -18.39 8.74
N ASN A 280 -8.01 -18.21 9.68
CA ASN A 280 -8.21 -18.56 11.09
C ASN A 280 -8.18 -17.33 12.01
N PHE A 281 -8.39 -16.14 11.46
CA PHE A 281 -8.38 -14.92 12.26
C PHE A 281 -9.55 -14.91 13.25
N GLU A 282 -9.24 -14.97 14.52
CA GLU A 282 -10.20 -14.78 15.61
C GLU A 282 -10.29 -13.30 15.95
N CYS A 283 -11.51 -12.81 15.92
CA CYS A 283 -11.77 -11.37 15.98
C CYS A 283 -12.08 -10.99 17.44
N GLU A 284 -11.14 -10.39 18.10
CA GLU A 284 -11.32 -9.84 19.44
C GLU A 284 -11.27 -8.31 19.45
N PHE A 285 -12.02 -7.69 20.31
CA PHE A 285 -12.01 -6.26 20.53
C PHE A 285 -11.90 -5.93 22.01
N ASN A 286 -10.67 -5.68 22.46
CA ASN A 286 -10.37 -5.39 23.84
C ASN A 286 -10.37 -3.89 24.13
N LYS A 287 -11.57 -3.32 24.18
CA LYS A 287 -11.78 -1.88 24.40
C LYS A 287 -11.12 -1.37 25.68
N THR A 288 -11.15 -2.17 26.76
CA THR A 288 -10.62 -1.76 28.05
C THR A 288 -9.11 -1.57 28.00
N GLU A 289 -8.41 -2.48 27.34
CA GLU A 289 -6.96 -2.41 27.15
C GLU A 289 -6.56 -1.20 26.31
N ILE A 290 -7.25 -0.98 25.18
CA ILE A 290 -7.00 0.19 24.33
C ILE A 290 -7.16 1.50 25.11
N ILE A 291 -8.23 1.64 25.89
CA ILE A 291 -8.46 2.84 26.70
C ILE A 291 -7.39 2.99 27.76
N GLY A 292 -6.94 1.90 28.39
CA GLY A 292 -5.84 1.87 29.35
C GLY A 292 -4.53 2.38 28.73
N MET A 293 -4.15 1.81 27.58
CA MET A 293 -2.98 2.24 26.82
C MET A 293 -3.04 3.70 26.42
N MET A 294 -4.18 4.17 25.89
CA MET A 294 -4.35 5.56 25.47
C MET A 294 -4.27 6.56 26.63
N ARG A 295 -4.78 6.19 27.79
CA ARG A 295 -4.64 7.02 28.99
C ARG A 295 -3.19 7.14 29.41
N ALA A 296 -2.45 6.01 29.43
CA ALA A 296 -1.04 5.98 29.76
C ALA A 296 -0.20 6.84 28.79
N ASP A 297 -0.55 6.83 27.51
CA ASP A 297 0.12 7.61 26.46
C ASP A 297 -0.30 9.09 26.43
N GLY A 298 -1.21 9.51 27.32
CA GLY A 298 -1.72 10.88 27.31
C GLY A 298 -2.45 11.26 26.03
N PHE A 299 -3.17 10.30 25.43
CA PHE A 299 -3.80 10.48 24.13
C PHE A 299 -4.93 11.52 24.11
N GLY A 300 -5.57 11.76 25.26
CA GLY A 300 -6.76 12.60 25.37
C GLY A 300 -8.02 11.93 24.83
N GLU A 301 -9.05 12.71 24.59
CA GLU A 301 -10.32 12.20 24.09
C GLU A 301 -10.28 11.92 22.59
N LEU A 302 -10.84 10.78 22.20
CA LEU A 302 -11.08 10.39 20.80
C LEU A 302 -12.57 10.10 20.61
N ASN A 303 -13.13 10.63 19.53
CA ASN A 303 -14.51 10.28 19.17
C ASN A 303 -14.53 8.89 18.51
N TRP A 304 -14.80 7.88 19.31
CA TRP A 304 -14.78 6.48 18.93
C TRP A 304 -16.07 5.96 18.30
N GLU A 305 -17.16 6.72 18.36
CA GLU A 305 -18.49 6.16 18.08
C GLU A 305 -18.60 5.54 16.70
N ALA A 306 -18.13 6.26 15.66
CA ALA A 306 -18.20 5.73 14.30
C ALA A 306 -17.32 4.50 14.07
N LEU A 307 -16.11 4.48 14.66
CA LEU A 307 -15.21 3.32 14.58
C LEU A 307 -15.80 2.16 15.39
N LYS A 308 -16.27 2.46 16.61
CA LYS A 308 -16.88 1.47 17.52
C LYS A 308 -18.05 0.73 16.87
N GLU A 309 -18.97 1.43 16.23
CA GLU A 309 -20.13 0.80 15.58
C GLU A 309 -19.70 -0.16 14.45
N ASN A 310 -18.76 0.26 13.60
CA ASN A 310 -18.30 -0.57 12.51
C ASN A 310 -17.41 -1.74 12.99
N LEU A 311 -16.55 -1.52 13.99
CA LEU A 311 -15.74 -2.60 14.57
C LEU A 311 -16.62 -3.60 15.35
N ASN A 312 -17.67 -3.14 16.01
CA ASN A 312 -18.63 -4.04 16.67
C ASN A 312 -19.39 -4.91 15.64
N LYS A 313 -19.68 -4.38 14.47
CA LYS A 313 -20.29 -5.15 13.38
C LYS A 313 -19.34 -6.26 12.89
N ILE A 314 -18.09 -5.91 12.60
CA ILE A 314 -17.04 -6.87 12.20
C ILE A 314 -16.86 -7.94 13.28
N ASN A 315 -16.78 -7.52 14.54
CA ASN A 315 -16.65 -8.43 15.68
C ASN A 315 -17.82 -9.42 15.79
N LYS A 316 -19.05 -8.94 15.61
CA LYS A 316 -20.26 -9.80 15.63
C LYS A 316 -20.26 -10.80 14.47
N GLU A 317 -19.88 -10.38 13.28
CA GLU A 317 -19.79 -11.26 12.12
C GLU A 317 -18.68 -12.34 12.31
N CYS A 318 -17.54 -11.99 12.91
CA CYS A 318 -16.51 -12.94 13.26
C CYS A 318 -16.99 -14.01 14.28
N VAL A 319 -17.70 -13.59 15.32
CA VAL A 319 -18.24 -14.50 16.36
C VAL A 319 -19.28 -15.45 15.77
N ASP A 320 -20.13 -14.98 14.84
CA ASP A 320 -21.19 -15.79 14.24
C ASP A 320 -20.62 -16.84 13.28
N VAL A 321 -19.58 -16.51 12.54
CA VAL A 321 -18.87 -17.47 11.66
C VAL A 321 -18.21 -18.60 12.46
N ASN A 322 -17.71 -18.31 13.65
CA ASN A 322 -17.12 -19.33 14.53
C ASN A 322 -18.18 -20.22 15.19
N LYS A 323 -19.43 -19.74 15.38
CA LYS A 323 -20.55 -20.56 15.88
C LYS A 323 -21.04 -21.62 14.88
N GLU A 324 -20.86 -21.37 13.58
CA GLU A 324 -21.24 -22.33 12.54
C GLU A 324 -20.19 -23.44 12.30
N LYS A 325 -19.01 -23.34 12.94
CA LYS A 325 -17.92 -24.34 12.86
C LYS A 325 -17.91 -25.37 13.99
N PHE A 326 -18.87 -25.31 14.91
CA PHE A 326 -19.14 -26.31 15.97
C PHE A 326 -20.58 -26.84 15.83
#